data_a3d1b18ef4281eee0f8eaefa037a0658
#
_entry.id   a3d1b18ef4281eee0f8eaefa037a0658
#
_cell.length_a   1.000
_cell.length_b   1.000
_cell.length_c   1.000
_cell.angle_alpha   90.00
_cell.angle_beta   90.00
_cell.angle_gamma   90.00
#
_symmetry.space_group_name_H-M   'P 1'
#
loop_
_entity.id
_entity.type
_entity.pdbx_description
1 polymer ?
#
loop_
_entity_poly.entity_id
_entity_poly.type
_entity_poly.pdbx_seq_one_letter_code
_entity_poly.pdbx_strand_id
1 'polypeptide(L)'
;MTPAPSTLPTATPETDPYALAAPWAGELNHDVEQWDARAEFPWEKWKVIQRSGLLAVPFETRYGGSAGTLTDTMRALEGLGHTCRDTGLGFSASTQIVSVGVPLQAFGSEELKSRFLPGIVTGDSITAHAITEPDNGSDALNISTTATRDGDDYVIDGGKMFITNAPIADLFLLYVRTGKPGPFGLSVFLVERDTPGLRVGDPLDKMGLRTSPLSEVTFTGLRVPAAHRIGQEGAGFLILDHVMKREILFSFSLTLGEMEHRLRRVLQYAKSRRQFGEPIGTFQGVAHKIADMKIAVETARKWLTDTGAKVETGQDAAIDIAATKTVVSEANTRTALDAVQIFGGQGYLTATGIERDVRNAVGGTIYSGTSEIQRNRIASLLGL
;
A
#
# COMPACT_ATOMS: atom_id res chain seq x y z
N MET A 1 -3.46 -29.21 -21.82
CA MET A 1 -2.06 -29.20 -21.36
C MET A 1 -1.96 -28.04 -20.37
N THR A 2 -2.03 -28.34 -19.09
CA THR A 2 -1.82 -27.37 -18.01
C THR A 2 -0.35 -26.94 -18.03
N PRO A 3 -0.05 -25.64 -18.02
CA PRO A 3 1.34 -25.19 -17.93
C PRO A 3 1.91 -25.60 -16.55
N ALA A 4 3.14 -26.06 -16.56
CA ALA A 4 3.87 -26.41 -15.36
C ALA A 4 4.05 -25.16 -14.48
N PRO A 5 4.00 -25.28 -13.12
CA PRO A 5 4.22 -24.16 -12.23
C PRO A 5 5.63 -23.62 -12.45
N SER A 6 5.75 -22.32 -12.65
CA SER A 6 7.03 -21.63 -12.74
C SER A 6 7.73 -21.77 -11.38
N THR A 7 8.87 -22.43 -11.33
CA THR A 7 9.73 -22.44 -10.16
C THR A 7 10.29 -21.04 -9.97
N LEU A 8 9.76 -20.31 -8.98
CA LEU A 8 10.33 -19.05 -8.52
C LEU A 8 11.75 -19.29 -8.00
N PRO A 9 12.71 -18.39 -8.26
CA PRO A 9 13.99 -18.43 -7.57
C PRO A 9 13.71 -18.21 -6.08
N THR A 10 13.98 -19.22 -5.25
CA THR A 10 13.99 -19.07 -3.80
C THR A 10 15.03 -18.02 -3.46
N ALA A 11 14.59 -16.92 -2.82
CA ALA A 11 15.50 -15.94 -2.26
C ALA A 11 16.46 -16.68 -1.30
N THR A 12 17.75 -16.63 -1.59
CA THR A 12 18.75 -17.18 -0.68
C THR A 12 18.82 -16.30 0.56
N PRO A 13 19.10 -16.83 1.76
CA PRO A 13 19.12 -16.07 3.02
C PRO A 13 20.11 -14.90 3.08
N GLU A 14 20.87 -14.66 2.04
CA GLU A 14 21.94 -13.64 1.97
C GLU A 14 21.56 -12.37 1.19
N THR A 15 20.39 -12.30 0.53
CA THR A 15 20.04 -11.11 -0.26
C THR A 15 19.36 -10.07 0.63
N ASP A 16 19.97 -8.90 0.76
CA ASP A 16 19.34 -7.75 1.43
C ASP A 16 17.96 -7.46 0.79
N PRO A 17 16.85 -7.54 1.54
CA PRO A 17 15.51 -7.28 1.02
C PRO A 17 15.37 -5.96 0.28
N TYR A 18 16.12 -4.93 0.69
CA TYR A 18 16.19 -3.64 0.03
C TYR A 18 16.66 -3.74 -1.44
N ALA A 19 17.51 -4.70 -1.76
CA ALA A 19 18.09 -4.85 -3.09
C ALA A 19 17.19 -5.62 -4.08
N LEU A 20 16.06 -6.20 -3.65
CA LEU A 20 15.24 -7.10 -4.48
C LEU A 20 14.75 -6.45 -5.79
N ALA A 21 14.40 -5.18 -5.77
CA ALA A 21 13.91 -4.45 -6.94
C ALA A 21 15.05 -3.94 -7.85
N ALA A 22 16.25 -3.73 -7.32
CA ALA A 22 17.35 -3.05 -8.01
C ALA A 22 17.76 -3.67 -9.36
N PRO A 23 17.85 -5.00 -9.53
CA PRO A 23 18.17 -5.64 -10.80
C PRO A 23 17.17 -5.32 -11.91
N TRP A 24 15.94 -4.98 -11.56
CA TRP A 24 14.81 -4.78 -12.46
C TRP A 24 14.53 -3.31 -12.78
N ALA A 25 15.41 -2.38 -12.36
CA ALA A 25 15.21 -0.94 -12.52
C ALA A 25 14.89 -0.52 -13.97
N GLY A 26 15.56 -1.13 -14.96
CA GLY A 26 15.32 -0.84 -16.37
C GLY A 26 13.89 -1.17 -16.81
N GLU A 27 13.42 -2.39 -16.50
CA GLU A 27 12.08 -2.85 -16.88
C GLU A 27 10.99 -2.09 -16.10
N LEU A 28 11.19 -1.85 -14.81
CA LEU A 28 10.24 -1.11 -13.96
C LEU A 28 10.05 0.34 -14.39
N ASN A 29 11.09 0.97 -14.93
CA ASN A 29 11.07 2.40 -15.27
C ASN A 29 10.84 2.71 -16.75
N HIS A 30 10.64 1.69 -17.58
CA HIS A 30 10.31 1.89 -18.98
C HIS A 30 8.91 2.52 -19.13
N ASP A 31 8.80 3.59 -19.92
CA ASP A 31 7.54 4.26 -20.29
C ASP A 31 6.60 4.65 -19.13
N VAL A 32 7.14 5.00 -17.95
CA VAL A 32 6.34 5.33 -16.76
C VAL A 32 5.38 6.50 -17.02
N GLU A 33 5.83 7.52 -17.73
CA GLU A 33 5.03 8.69 -18.08
C GLU A 33 3.82 8.32 -18.97
N GLN A 34 3.98 7.36 -19.86
CA GLN A 34 2.91 6.88 -20.74
C GLN A 34 1.87 6.07 -19.96
N TRP A 35 2.31 5.19 -19.05
CA TRP A 35 1.41 4.42 -18.19
C TRP A 35 0.62 5.33 -17.25
N ASP A 36 1.26 6.34 -16.63
CA ASP A 36 0.58 7.33 -15.80
C ASP A 36 -0.47 8.11 -16.62
N ALA A 37 -0.14 8.52 -17.85
CA ALA A 37 -1.06 9.25 -18.71
C ALA A 37 -2.32 8.43 -19.09
N ARG A 38 -2.16 7.13 -19.35
CA ARG A 38 -3.27 6.21 -19.67
C ARG A 38 -4.10 5.84 -18.47
N ALA A 39 -3.55 5.97 -17.25
CA ALA A 39 -4.17 5.49 -16.01
C ALA A 39 -4.51 3.96 -16.05
N GLU A 40 -3.65 3.18 -16.69
CA GLU A 40 -3.82 1.74 -16.87
C GLU A 40 -2.83 0.97 -15.97
N PHE A 41 -3.26 -0.20 -15.49
CA PHE A 41 -2.38 -1.07 -14.70
C PHE A 41 -1.33 -1.73 -15.62
N PRO A 42 -0.02 -1.59 -15.30
CA PRO A 42 1.05 -2.05 -16.17
C PRO A 42 1.37 -3.54 -15.95
N TRP A 43 0.58 -4.45 -16.53
CA TRP A 43 0.69 -5.90 -16.36
C TRP A 43 2.09 -6.46 -16.63
N GLU A 44 2.80 -5.90 -17.61
CA GLU A 44 4.16 -6.34 -17.93
C GLU A 44 5.11 -6.06 -16.76
N LYS A 45 4.97 -4.89 -16.13
CA LYS A 45 5.75 -4.52 -14.96
C LYS A 45 5.32 -5.29 -13.70
N TRP A 46 4.04 -5.66 -13.62
CA TRP A 46 3.57 -6.56 -12.55
C TRP A 46 4.29 -7.90 -12.59
N LYS A 47 4.51 -8.48 -13.76
CA LYS A 47 5.33 -9.69 -13.93
C LYS A 47 6.77 -9.51 -13.45
N VAL A 48 7.30 -8.29 -13.54
CA VAL A 48 8.63 -7.97 -12.96
C VAL A 48 8.56 -7.99 -11.43
N ILE A 49 7.52 -7.39 -10.84
CA ILE A 49 7.30 -7.46 -9.38
C ILE A 49 7.18 -8.92 -8.91
N GLN A 50 6.43 -9.77 -9.62
CA GLN A 50 6.34 -11.20 -9.33
C GLN A 50 7.73 -11.88 -9.34
N ARG A 51 8.51 -11.67 -10.41
CA ARG A 51 9.86 -12.26 -10.55
C ARG A 51 10.87 -11.75 -9.53
N SER A 52 10.68 -10.56 -8.99
CA SER A 52 11.58 -9.98 -7.99
C SER A 52 11.56 -10.71 -6.64
N GLY A 53 10.52 -11.50 -6.36
CA GLY A 53 10.30 -12.15 -5.08
C GLY A 53 9.83 -11.22 -3.94
N LEU A 54 9.63 -9.93 -4.24
CA LEU A 54 9.26 -8.94 -3.24
C LEU A 54 7.94 -9.27 -2.53
N LEU A 55 6.95 -9.79 -3.26
CA LEU A 55 5.63 -10.14 -2.72
C LEU A 55 5.71 -11.28 -1.71
N ALA A 56 6.74 -12.13 -1.82
CA ALA A 56 6.91 -13.33 -1.00
C ALA A 56 7.53 -13.05 0.39
N VAL A 57 8.11 -11.86 0.60
CA VAL A 57 8.95 -11.57 1.76
C VAL A 57 8.29 -11.93 3.10
N PRO A 58 7.06 -11.45 3.47
CA PRO A 58 6.52 -11.66 4.81
C PRO A 58 5.85 -13.02 5.03
N PHE A 59 5.80 -13.87 4.01
CA PHE A 59 5.01 -15.09 4.08
C PHE A 59 5.84 -16.31 4.44
N GLU A 60 5.20 -17.28 5.10
CA GLU A 60 5.84 -18.55 5.49
C GLU A 60 6.28 -19.34 4.26
N THR A 61 7.41 -20.05 4.41
CA THR A 61 8.01 -20.86 3.32
C THR A 61 7.10 -21.98 2.81
N ARG A 62 6.26 -22.54 3.68
CA ARG A 62 5.30 -23.59 3.29
C ARG A 62 4.24 -23.11 2.28
N TYR A 63 4.05 -21.78 2.15
CA TYR A 63 3.15 -21.18 1.16
C TYR A 63 3.91 -20.50 0.01
N GLY A 64 5.22 -20.73 -0.09
CA GLY A 64 6.08 -20.13 -1.12
C GLY A 64 6.71 -18.80 -0.72
N GLY A 65 6.57 -18.38 0.53
CA GLY A 65 7.17 -17.15 1.06
C GLY A 65 8.63 -17.29 1.44
N SER A 66 9.25 -16.18 1.84
CA SER A 66 10.64 -16.12 2.28
C SER A 66 10.80 -16.11 3.81
N ALA A 67 9.71 -16.13 4.57
CA ALA A 67 9.69 -16.03 6.04
C ALA A 67 10.43 -14.81 6.58
N GLY A 68 10.46 -13.72 5.82
CA GLY A 68 11.04 -12.45 6.25
C GLY A 68 10.20 -11.76 7.31
N THR A 69 10.86 -10.94 8.10
CA THR A 69 10.27 -10.19 9.20
C THR A 69 9.43 -9.00 8.70
N LEU A 70 8.76 -8.30 9.63
CA LEU A 70 8.12 -7.02 9.34
C LEU A 70 9.14 -6.01 8.78
N THR A 71 10.31 -5.92 9.44
CA THR A 71 11.41 -5.03 9.04
C THR A 71 11.96 -5.40 7.66
N ASP A 72 12.10 -6.68 7.33
CA ASP A 72 12.53 -7.13 5.99
C ASP A 72 11.54 -6.70 4.91
N THR A 73 10.23 -6.80 5.19
CA THR A 73 9.18 -6.35 4.27
C THR A 73 9.22 -4.83 4.07
N MET A 74 9.40 -4.07 5.15
CA MET A 74 9.59 -2.61 5.08
C MET A 74 10.79 -2.24 4.23
N ARG A 75 11.94 -2.93 4.40
CA ARG A 75 13.15 -2.72 3.59
C ARG A 75 12.95 -3.05 2.12
N ALA A 76 12.26 -4.14 1.81
CA ALA A 76 11.93 -4.52 0.44
C ALA A 76 11.07 -3.47 -0.26
N LEU A 77 10.06 -2.93 0.43
CA LEU A 77 9.20 -1.87 -0.10
C LEU A 77 9.93 -0.53 -0.21
N GLU A 78 10.80 -0.18 0.73
CA GLU A 78 11.66 0.99 0.63
C GLU A 78 12.57 0.89 -0.61
N GLY A 79 13.19 -0.28 -0.83
CA GLY A 79 14.01 -0.55 -2.00
C GLY A 79 13.21 -0.47 -3.32
N LEU A 80 11.95 -0.93 -3.31
CA LEU A 80 11.05 -0.76 -4.45
C LEU A 80 10.78 0.72 -4.73
N GLY A 81 10.41 1.51 -3.71
CA GLY A 81 10.16 2.95 -3.84
C GLY A 81 11.40 3.72 -4.33
N HIS A 82 12.60 3.32 -3.89
CA HIS A 82 13.85 3.91 -4.37
C HIS A 82 14.14 3.58 -5.84
N THR A 83 13.76 2.38 -6.29
CA THR A 83 14.09 1.85 -7.62
C THR A 83 13.03 2.17 -8.66
N CYS A 84 11.75 1.99 -8.32
CA CYS A 84 10.62 2.12 -9.24
C CYS A 84 10.04 3.54 -9.22
N ARG A 85 10.01 4.18 -10.39
CA ARG A 85 9.42 5.52 -10.57
C ARG A 85 7.91 5.50 -10.74
N ASP A 86 7.33 4.32 -10.92
CA ASP A 86 5.90 4.11 -10.99
C ASP A 86 5.34 3.85 -9.58
N THR A 87 5.06 4.93 -8.87
CA THR A 87 4.50 4.91 -7.50
C THR A 87 3.17 4.14 -7.44
N GLY A 88 2.33 4.22 -8.47
CA GLY A 88 1.07 3.49 -8.50
C GLY A 88 1.29 1.97 -8.52
N LEU A 89 2.21 1.47 -9.35
CA LEU A 89 2.60 0.06 -9.35
C LEU A 89 3.16 -0.36 -7.98
N GLY A 90 4.05 0.45 -7.39
CA GLY A 90 4.60 0.20 -6.05
C GLY A 90 3.51 0.14 -4.99
N PHE A 91 2.53 1.05 -5.05
CA PHE A 91 1.39 1.08 -4.13
C PHE A 91 0.50 -0.17 -4.29
N SER A 92 0.23 -0.61 -5.52
CA SER A 92 -0.48 -1.87 -5.79
C SER A 92 0.28 -3.07 -5.23
N ALA A 93 1.62 -3.10 -5.31
CA ALA A 93 2.43 -4.17 -4.73
C ALA A 93 2.40 -4.17 -3.20
N SER A 94 2.46 -3.01 -2.55
CA SER A 94 2.28 -2.89 -1.10
C SER A 94 0.89 -3.35 -0.66
N THR A 95 -0.16 -2.94 -1.39
CA THR A 95 -1.54 -3.36 -1.17
C THR A 95 -1.69 -4.88 -1.32
N GLN A 96 -1.07 -5.49 -2.34
CA GLN A 96 -1.07 -6.94 -2.56
C GLN A 96 -0.60 -7.71 -1.34
N ILE A 97 0.49 -7.27 -0.73
CA ILE A 97 1.05 -7.94 0.47
C ILE A 97 0.08 -7.83 1.64
N VAL A 98 -0.42 -6.63 1.92
CA VAL A 98 -1.10 -6.35 3.19
C VAL A 98 -2.59 -6.62 3.18
N SER A 99 -3.26 -6.50 2.03
CA SER A 99 -4.72 -6.51 1.94
C SER A 99 -5.37 -7.81 2.40
N VAL A 100 -4.89 -8.93 1.86
CA VAL A 100 -5.43 -10.27 2.14
C VAL A 100 -4.37 -11.18 2.73
N GLY A 101 -3.16 -11.17 2.18
CA GLY A 101 -2.12 -12.13 2.57
C GLY A 101 -1.78 -12.07 4.06
N VAL A 102 -1.50 -10.87 4.57
CA VAL A 102 -1.17 -10.66 5.99
C VAL A 102 -2.28 -11.11 6.94
N PRO A 103 -3.55 -10.66 6.81
CA PRO A 103 -4.61 -11.11 7.70
C PRO A 103 -4.97 -12.59 7.51
N LEU A 104 -4.89 -13.11 6.29
CA LEU A 104 -5.10 -14.53 6.02
C LEU A 104 -4.05 -15.39 6.73
N GLN A 105 -2.77 -15.03 6.64
CA GLN A 105 -1.70 -15.76 7.34
C GLN A 105 -1.89 -15.71 8.86
N ALA A 106 -2.31 -14.57 9.42
CA ALA A 106 -2.44 -14.40 10.86
C ALA A 106 -3.71 -15.03 11.47
N PHE A 107 -4.84 -14.97 10.74
CA PHE A 107 -6.17 -15.28 11.30
C PHE A 107 -6.98 -16.29 10.50
N GLY A 108 -6.54 -16.67 9.30
CA GLY A 108 -7.23 -17.63 8.45
C GLY A 108 -7.13 -19.08 8.96
N SER A 109 -8.08 -19.92 8.57
CA SER A 109 -7.96 -21.36 8.76
C SER A 109 -6.83 -21.94 7.88
N GLU A 110 -6.30 -23.10 8.25
CA GLU A 110 -5.24 -23.78 7.47
C GLU A 110 -5.74 -24.14 6.06
N GLU A 111 -7.04 -24.42 5.91
CA GLU A 111 -7.66 -24.68 4.61
C GLU A 111 -7.59 -23.43 3.71
N LEU A 112 -8.01 -22.28 4.22
CA LEU A 112 -7.96 -21.02 3.47
C LEU A 112 -6.52 -20.60 3.17
N LYS A 113 -5.60 -20.74 4.12
CA LYS A 113 -4.18 -20.44 3.92
C LYS A 113 -3.59 -21.30 2.80
N SER A 114 -3.79 -22.61 2.87
CA SER A 114 -3.25 -23.56 1.88
C SER A 114 -3.83 -23.34 0.49
N ARG A 115 -5.09 -22.92 0.41
CA ARG A 115 -5.77 -22.66 -0.87
C ARG A 115 -5.33 -21.35 -1.51
N PHE A 116 -5.23 -20.25 -0.75
CA PHE A 116 -5.11 -18.92 -1.31
C PHE A 116 -3.74 -18.26 -1.17
N LEU A 117 -2.98 -18.54 -0.09
CA LEU A 117 -1.68 -17.90 0.10
C LEU A 117 -0.69 -18.14 -1.06
N PRO A 118 -0.55 -19.33 -1.64
CA PRO A 118 0.40 -19.55 -2.72
C PRO A 118 0.20 -18.59 -3.89
N GLY A 119 -1.04 -18.40 -4.35
CA GLY A 119 -1.35 -17.47 -5.44
C GLY A 119 -1.15 -15.99 -5.06
N ILE A 120 -1.39 -15.64 -3.78
CA ILE A 120 -1.16 -14.29 -3.27
C ILE A 120 0.34 -13.98 -3.20
N VAL A 121 1.13 -14.93 -2.72
CA VAL A 121 2.59 -14.83 -2.55
C VAL A 121 3.31 -14.67 -3.89
N THR A 122 2.85 -15.36 -4.92
CA THR A 122 3.38 -15.22 -6.28
C THR A 122 2.87 -13.98 -7.00
N GLY A 123 1.75 -13.38 -6.52
CA GLY A 123 1.06 -12.29 -7.20
C GLY A 123 0.23 -12.75 -8.41
N ASP A 124 0.00 -14.06 -8.57
CA ASP A 124 -0.90 -14.63 -9.59
C ASP A 124 -2.38 -14.37 -9.22
N SER A 125 -2.68 -14.30 -7.91
CA SER A 125 -3.97 -13.85 -7.39
C SER A 125 -3.83 -12.45 -6.82
N ILE A 126 -4.42 -11.47 -7.46
CA ILE A 126 -4.39 -10.07 -7.00
C ILE A 126 -5.46 -9.86 -5.92
N THR A 127 -5.12 -9.03 -4.94
CA THR A 127 -5.92 -8.84 -3.73
C THR A 127 -6.38 -7.41 -3.53
N ALA A 128 -7.55 -7.26 -2.89
CA ALA A 128 -8.12 -5.97 -2.54
C ALA A 128 -8.69 -5.96 -1.11
N HIS A 129 -8.54 -4.82 -0.43
CA HIS A 129 -9.01 -4.58 0.94
C HIS A 129 -10.30 -3.74 0.90
N ALA A 130 -11.45 -4.37 1.18
CA ALA A 130 -12.77 -3.78 0.99
C ALA A 130 -13.41 -3.39 2.34
N ILE A 131 -13.07 -2.18 2.83
CA ILE A 131 -13.60 -1.63 4.09
C ILE A 131 -14.39 -0.33 3.90
N THR A 132 -13.82 0.68 3.24
CA THR A 132 -14.42 2.02 3.07
C THR A 132 -15.74 1.96 2.32
N GLU A 133 -16.73 2.71 2.78
CA GLU A 133 -18.04 2.85 2.15
C GLU A 133 -18.25 4.29 1.67
N PRO A 134 -19.20 4.56 0.75
CA PRO A 134 -19.44 5.91 0.24
C PRO A 134 -19.63 6.95 1.35
N ASP A 135 -20.37 6.60 2.40
CA ASP A 135 -20.72 7.50 3.50
C ASP A 135 -19.83 7.32 4.75
N ASN A 136 -18.96 6.28 4.80
CA ASN A 136 -18.17 5.90 5.96
C ASN A 136 -16.71 5.64 5.60
N GLY A 137 -15.92 6.70 5.40
CA GLY A 137 -14.48 6.62 5.18
C GLY A 137 -13.71 6.66 6.50
N SER A 138 -13.72 7.83 7.16
CA SER A 138 -13.03 8.04 8.44
C SER A 138 -13.68 7.29 9.60
N ASP A 139 -15.00 7.10 9.55
CA ASP A 139 -15.77 6.34 10.54
C ASP A 139 -15.90 4.86 10.15
N ALA A 140 -14.76 4.21 10.00
CA ALA A 140 -14.65 2.83 9.50
C ALA A 140 -15.31 1.76 10.41
N LEU A 141 -15.71 2.11 11.63
CA LEU A 141 -16.42 1.20 12.54
C LEU A 141 -17.93 1.23 12.35
N ASN A 142 -18.45 2.25 11.67
CA ASN A 142 -19.89 2.42 11.43
C ASN A 142 -20.32 2.06 10.01
N ILE A 143 -19.65 1.06 9.42
CA ILE A 143 -20.02 0.55 8.09
C ILE A 143 -21.46 0.00 8.06
N SER A 144 -22.12 0.20 6.93
CA SER A 144 -23.50 -0.18 6.66
C SER A 144 -23.67 -1.52 5.94
N THR A 145 -22.62 -2.01 5.25
CA THR A 145 -22.61 -3.34 4.62
C THR A 145 -22.86 -4.41 5.67
N THR A 146 -23.92 -5.20 5.50
CA THR A 146 -24.36 -6.22 6.46
C THR A 146 -24.13 -7.62 5.95
N ALA A 147 -23.96 -8.56 6.88
CA ALA A 147 -23.95 -9.99 6.60
C ALA A 147 -24.91 -10.70 7.57
N THR A 148 -25.91 -11.35 7.02
CA THR A 148 -26.90 -12.14 7.78
C THR A 148 -26.62 -13.62 7.61
N ARG A 149 -26.53 -14.36 8.71
CA ARG A 149 -26.31 -15.81 8.67
C ARG A 149 -27.53 -16.53 8.11
N ASP A 150 -27.27 -17.44 7.17
CA ASP A 150 -28.29 -18.31 6.55
C ASP A 150 -27.70 -19.74 6.43
N GLY A 151 -27.95 -20.55 7.43
CA GLY A 151 -27.39 -21.90 7.55
C GLY A 151 -25.86 -21.87 7.70
N ASP A 152 -25.16 -22.50 6.77
CA ASP A 152 -23.69 -22.54 6.72
C ASP A 152 -23.08 -21.40 5.91
N ASP A 153 -23.91 -20.47 5.43
CA ASP A 153 -23.52 -19.30 4.67
C ASP A 153 -23.81 -18.01 5.40
N TYR A 154 -23.28 -16.90 4.86
CA TYR A 154 -23.72 -15.54 5.12
C TYR A 154 -24.19 -14.91 3.83
N VAL A 155 -25.30 -14.18 3.90
CA VAL A 155 -25.83 -13.34 2.81
C VAL A 155 -25.41 -11.91 3.08
N ILE A 156 -24.70 -11.31 2.13
CA ILE A 156 -24.07 -10.00 2.27
C ILE A 156 -24.73 -9.03 1.28
N ASP A 157 -25.14 -7.87 1.81
CA ASP A 157 -25.71 -6.76 1.06
C ASP A 157 -25.02 -5.44 1.43
N GLY A 158 -24.73 -4.60 0.43
CA GLY A 158 -24.12 -3.29 0.63
C GLY A 158 -23.14 -2.90 -0.48
N GLY A 159 -22.19 -2.04 -0.15
CA GLY A 159 -21.21 -1.57 -1.10
C GLY A 159 -19.98 -0.97 -0.45
N LYS A 160 -18.88 -1.00 -1.17
CA LYS A 160 -17.59 -0.43 -0.77
C LYS A 160 -17.09 0.53 -1.85
N MET A 161 -16.36 1.56 -1.43
CA MET A 161 -15.87 2.62 -2.29
C MET A 161 -14.35 2.81 -2.13
N PHE A 162 -13.70 3.30 -3.17
CA PHE A 162 -12.26 3.56 -3.21
C PHE A 162 -11.40 2.32 -2.94
N ILE A 163 -11.81 1.17 -3.46
CA ILE A 163 -11.12 -0.09 -3.21
C ILE A 163 -9.97 -0.25 -4.19
N THR A 164 -8.75 -0.07 -3.68
CA THR A 164 -7.50 -0.22 -4.43
C THR A 164 -7.37 -1.64 -4.96
N ASN A 165 -6.89 -1.77 -6.18
CA ASN A 165 -6.79 -3.01 -6.96
C ASN A 165 -8.13 -3.65 -7.33
N ALA A 166 -9.29 -3.21 -6.85
CA ALA A 166 -10.56 -3.89 -7.12
C ALA A 166 -10.82 -4.19 -8.60
N PRO A 167 -10.53 -3.28 -9.57
CA PRO A 167 -10.72 -3.58 -10.99
C PRO A 167 -9.95 -4.80 -11.50
N ILE A 168 -8.84 -5.14 -10.86
CA ILE A 168 -7.93 -6.23 -11.25
C ILE A 168 -7.84 -7.35 -10.21
N ALA A 169 -8.53 -7.24 -9.06
CA ALA A 169 -8.44 -8.21 -7.97
C ALA A 169 -9.20 -9.48 -8.26
N ASP A 170 -8.63 -10.60 -7.84
CA ASP A 170 -9.24 -11.94 -7.82
C ASP A 170 -9.88 -12.24 -6.46
N LEU A 171 -9.33 -11.64 -5.39
CA LEU A 171 -9.73 -11.89 -4.00
C LEU A 171 -9.98 -10.58 -3.26
N PHE A 172 -11.03 -10.55 -2.46
CA PHE A 172 -11.42 -9.41 -1.63
C PHE A 172 -11.44 -9.79 -0.16
N LEU A 173 -10.77 -9.00 0.68
CA LEU A 173 -10.98 -9.05 2.12
C LEU A 173 -12.11 -8.07 2.47
N LEU A 174 -13.27 -8.59 2.79
CA LEU A 174 -14.49 -7.83 2.95
C LEU A 174 -14.87 -7.67 4.43
N TYR A 175 -14.91 -6.42 4.90
CA TYR A 175 -15.40 -6.07 6.24
C TYR A 175 -16.90 -5.79 6.20
N VAL A 176 -17.64 -6.48 7.05
CA VAL A 176 -19.11 -6.41 7.10
C VAL A 176 -19.62 -6.40 8.54
N ARG A 177 -20.82 -5.94 8.73
CA ARG A 177 -21.50 -5.96 10.02
C ARG A 177 -22.30 -7.26 10.16
N THR A 178 -21.93 -8.08 11.13
CA THR A 178 -22.65 -9.29 11.53
C THR A 178 -23.38 -9.12 12.86
N GLY A 179 -23.07 -8.11 13.65
CA GLY A 179 -23.63 -7.88 14.98
C GLY A 179 -24.08 -6.44 15.21
N LYS A 180 -24.34 -6.11 16.48
CA LYS A 180 -24.73 -4.76 16.89
C LYS A 180 -23.64 -3.71 16.56
N PRO A 181 -24.00 -2.43 16.43
CA PRO A 181 -23.00 -1.36 16.27
C PRO A 181 -21.91 -1.40 17.33
N GLY A 182 -20.68 -1.11 16.90
CA GLY A 182 -19.48 -1.12 17.75
C GLY A 182 -18.37 -2.03 17.22
N PRO A 183 -17.23 -2.06 17.91
CA PRO A 183 -16.02 -2.75 17.43
C PRO A 183 -16.19 -4.27 17.32
N PHE A 184 -17.04 -4.88 18.16
CA PHE A 184 -17.30 -6.32 18.14
C PHE A 184 -18.44 -6.73 17.21
N GLY A 185 -19.02 -5.80 16.45
CA GLY A 185 -20.06 -6.08 15.47
C GLY A 185 -19.55 -6.33 14.07
N LEU A 186 -18.24 -6.27 13.84
CA LEU A 186 -17.62 -6.42 12.53
C LEU A 186 -17.00 -7.80 12.37
N SER A 187 -17.20 -8.40 11.20
CA SER A 187 -16.57 -9.64 10.77
C SER A 187 -15.90 -9.45 9.42
N VAL A 188 -15.00 -10.38 9.09
CA VAL A 188 -14.19 -10.31 7.88
C VAL A 188 -14.35 -11.60 7.08
N PHE A 189 -14.60 -11.47 5.79
CA PHE A 189 -14.73 -12.59 4.88
C PHE A 189 -13.77 -12.49 3.72
N LEU A 190 -13.24 -13.62 3.28
CA LEU A 190 -12.50 -13.75 2.04
C LEU A 190 -13.49 -14.11 0.92
N VAL A 191 -13.54 -13.29 -0.13
CA VAL A 191 -14.50 -13.43 -1.23
C VAL A 191 -13.75 -13.48 -2.56
N GLU A 192 -14.05 -14.49 -3.37
CA GLU A 192 -13.53 -14.60 -4.73
C GLU A 192 -14.33 -13.70 -5.69
N ARG A 193 -13.66 -13.12 -6.70
CA ARG A 193 -14.25 -12.15 -7.66
C ARG A 193 -15.52 -12.66 -8.33
N ASP A 194 -15.53 -13.94 -8.73
CA ASP A 194 -16.63 -14.52 -9.51
C ASP A 194 -17.78 -15.01 -8.66
N THR A 195 -17.78 -14.71 -7.34
CA THR A 195 -18.90 -15.09 -6.46
C THR A 195 -20.18 -14.38 -6.89
N PRO A 196 -21.27 -15.11 -7.18
CA PRO A 196 -22.54 -14.49 -7.57
C PRO A 196 -23.03 -13.47 -6.54
N GLY A 197 -23.40 -12.28 -7.02
CA GLY A 197 -23.83 -11.16 -6.15
C GLY A 197 -22.71 -10.15 -5.88
N LEU A 198 -21.47 -10.42 -6.22
CA LEU A 198 -20.39 -9.44 -6.21
C LEU A 198 -20.29 -8.74 -7.58
N ARG A 199 -20.21 -7.42 -7.58
CA ARG A 199 -19.96 -6.61 -8.77
C ARG A 199 -18.88 -5.58 -8.50
N VAL A 200 -17.89 -5.53 -9.38
CA VAL A 200 -16.85 -4.51 -9.40
C VAL A 200 -17.22 -3.44 -10.41
N GLY A 201 -17.14 -2.18 -10.00
CA GLY A 201 -17.40 -1.02 -10.86
C GLY A 201 -16.20 -0.70 -11.75
N ASP A 202 -16.41 0.25 -12.68
CA ASP A 202 -15.34 0.76 -13.54
C ASP A 202 -14.26 1.49 -12.73
N PRO A 203 -13.01 1.51 -13.21
CA PRO A 203 -11.94 2.26 -12.57
C PRO A 203 -12.28 3.75 -12.44
N LEU A 204 -12.06 4.31 -11.25
CA LEU A 204 -12.27 5.72 -10.98
C LEU A 204 -11.06 6.54 -11.43
N ASP A 205 -11.33 7.66 -12.11
CA ASP A 205 -10.29 8.63 -12.46
C ASP A 205 -9.76 9.34 -11.22
N LYS A 206 -8.44 9.53 -11.13
CA LYS A 206 -7.82 10.11 -9.95
C LYS A 206 -6.58 10.94 -10.26
N MET A 207 -6.27 11.82 -9.33
CA MET A 207 -5.17 12.78 -9.43
C MET A 207 -3.80 12.11 -9.54
N GLY A 208 -3.51 11.15 -8.69
CA GLY A 208 -2.22 10.46 -8.57
C GLY A 208 -2.37 8.95 -8.40
N LEU A 209 -1.22 8.24 -8.31
CA LEU A 209 -1.18 6.76 -8.25
C LEU A 209 -1.99 6.14 -9.40
N ARG A 210 -1.95 6.75 -10.58
CA ARG A 210 -2.90 6.49 -11.68
C ARG A 210 -2.81 5.07 -12.22
N THR A 211 -1.64 4.44 -12.12
CA THR A 211 -1.39 3.05 -12.49
C THR A 211 -1.85 2.02 -11.43
N SER A 212 -2.30 2.47 -10.25
CA SER A 212 -2.93 1.63 -9.24
C SER A 212 -4.44 1.80 -9.34
N PRO A 213 -5.20 0.93 -10.03
CA PRO A 213 -6.62 1.15 -10.25
C PRO A 213 -7.39 1.02 -8.95
N LEU A 214 -8.50 1.76 -8.83
CA LEU A 214 -9.46 1.63 -7.74
C LEU A 214 -10.88 1.81 -8.26
N SER A 215 -11.85 1.17 -7.61
CA SER A 215 -13.27 1.30 -7.96
C SER A 215 -14.17 1.11 -6.75
N GLU A 216 -15.47 1.22 -6.98
CA GLU A 216 -16.49 0.70 -6.09
C GLU A 216 -16.64 -0.82 -6.24
N VAL A 217 -17.16 -1.46 -5.19
CA VAL A 217 -17.57 -2.88 -5.21
C VAL A 217 -18.93 -2.97 -4.54
N THR A 218 -19.90 -3.60 -5.19
CA THR A 218 -21.27 -3.75 -4.66
C THR A 218 -21.64 -5.20 -4.43
N PHE A 219 -22.49 -5.44 -3.46
CA PHE A 219 -22.95 -6.75 -3.02
C PHE A 219 -24.48 -6.78 -3.00
N THR A 220 -25.06 -7.76 -3.68
CA THR A 220 -26.51 -7.95 -3.71
C THR A 220 -26.79 -9.44 -3.53
N GLY A 221 -27.29 -9.81 -2.36
CA GLY A 221 -27.53 -11.21 -2.01
C GLY A 221 -26.29 -12.09 -2.15
N LEU A 222 -25.09 -11.53 -1.93
CA LEU A 222 -23.80 -12.24 -2.07
C LEU A 222 -23.71 -13.34 -1.00
N ARG A 223 -23.71 -14.59 -1.43
CA ARG A 223 -23.58 -15.75 -0.52
C ARG A 223 -22.13 -16.16 -0.34
N VAL A 224 -21.67 -16.14 0.92
CA VAL A 224 -20.31 -16.51 1.28
C VAL A 224 -20.32 -17.59 2.35
N PRO A 225 -19.65 -18.74 2.16
CA PRO A 225 -19.57 -19.78 3.18
C PRO A 225 -19.02 -19.26 4.49
N ALA A 226 -19.58 -19.68 5.63
CA ALA A 226 -19.05 -19.34 6.95
C ALA A 226 -17.59 -19.79 7.12
N ALA A 227 -17.16 -20.82 6.41
CA ALA A 227 -15.77 -21.30 6.36
C ALA A 227 -14.81 -20.25 5.73
N HIS A 228 -15.29 -19.31 4.93
CA HIS A 228 -14.50 -18.21 4.33
C HIS A 228 -14.33 -17.00 5.27
N ARG A 229 -14.85 -17.08 6.51
CA ARG A 229 -14.63 -16.03 7.51
C ARG A 229 -13.18 -16.09 8.01
N ILE A 230 -12.56 -14.92 8.05
CA ILE A 230 -11.22 -14.73 8.62
C ILE A 230 -11.36 -14.41 10.11
N GLY A 231 -10.79 -15.25 10.96
CA GLY A 231 -10.91 -15.15 12.41
C GLY A 231 -12.30 -15.49 12.94
N GLN A 232 -12.58 -15.07 14.17
CA GLN A 232 -13.88 -15.30 14.83
C GLN A 232 -14.91 -14.24 14.37
N GLU A 233 -16.20 -14.57 14.48
CA GLU A 233 -17.27 -13.60 14.29
C GLU A 233 -17.10 -12.46 15.30
N GLY A 234 -17.24 -11.22 14.85
CA GLY A 234 -17.01 -10.04 15.69
C GLY A 234 -15.55 -9.63 15.84
N ALA A 235 -14.58 -10.36 15.27
CA ALA A 235 -13.15 -10.04 15.38
C ALA A 235 -12.67 -8.97 14.36
N GLY A 236 -13.57 -8.41 13.56
CA GLY A 236 -13.21 -7.51 12.46
C GLY A 236 -12.36 -6.32 12.87
N PHE A 237 -12.61 -5.72 14.04
CA PHE A 237 -11.81 -4.61 14.55
C PHE A 237 -10.37 -5.02 14.87
N LEU A 238 -10.17 -6.19 15.49
CA LEU A 238 -8.83 -6.70 15.82
C LEU A 238 -8.03 -7.00 14.56
N ILE A 239 -8.70 -7.57 13.55
CA ILE A 239 -8.08 -7.85 12.24
C ILE A 239 -7.74 -6.54 11.55
N LEU A 240 -8.63 -5.55 11.58
CA LEU A 240 -8.39 -4.23 11.01
C LEU A 240 -7.19 -3.53 11.66
N ASP A 241 -7.09 -3.52 12.99
CA ASP A 241 -5.95 -2.92 13.70
C ASP A 241 -4.63 -3.59 13.30
N HIS A 242 -4.63 -4.93 13.19
CA HIS A 242 -3.47 -5.68 12.74
C HIS A 242 -3.04 -5.32 11.31
N VAL A 243 -4.01 -5.20 10.39
CA VAL A 243 -3.78 -4.81 8.99
C VAL A 243 -3.30 -3.37 8.90
N MET A 244 -3.99 -2.43 9.56
CA MET A 244 -3.70 -1.00 9.46
C MET A 244 -2.31 -0.64 9.96
N LYS A 245 -1.82 -1.27 11.03
CA LYS A 245 -0.44 -1.08 11.49
C LYS A 245 0.57 -1.44 10.41
N ARG A 246 0.37 -2.55 9.72
CA ARG A 246 1.26 -3.02 8.66
C ARG A 246 1.09 -2.24 7.37
N GLU A 247 -0.14 -1.89 7.03
CA GLU A 247 -0.44 -1.07 5.84
C GLU A 247 0.27 0.29 5.92
N ILE A 248 0.21 0.96 7.08
CA ILE A 248 0.93 2.21 7.31
C ILE A 248 2.44 1.99 7.17
N LEU A 249 3.01 1.02 7.86
CA LEU A 249 4.45 0.79 7.81
C LEU A 249 4.93 0.42 6.40
N PHE A 250 4.21 -0.41 5.69
CA PHE A 250 4.58 -0.88 4.35
C PHE A 250 4.44 0.23 3.30
N SER A 251 3.29 0.90 3.25
CA SER A 251 3.05 1.97 2.28
C SER A 251 3.99 3.16 2.48
N PHE A 252 4.29 3.50 3.75
CA PHE A 252 5.17 4.63 4.03
C PHE A 252 6.67 4.27 4.00
N SER A 253 7.04 2.99 4.07
CA SER A 253 8.39 2.54 3.68
C SER A 253 8.61 2.66 2.18
N LEU A 254 7.63 2.29 1.35
CA LEU A 254 7.65 2.58 -0.09
C LEU A 254 7.85 4.09 -0.34
N THR A 255 7.04 4.92 0.33
CA THR A 255 7.11 6.38 0.25
C THR A 255 8.49 6.92 0.65
N LEU A 256 9.14 6.37 1.67
CA LEU A 256 10.50 6.75 2.05
C LEU A 256 11.49 6.51 0.90
N GLY A 257 11.42 5.37 0.23
CA GLY A 257 12.24 5.08 -0.94
C GLY A 257 12.00 6.08 -2.09
N GLU A 258 10.75 6.48 -2.32
CA GLU A 258 10.39 7.51 -3.30
C GLU A 258 10.96 8.90 -2.95
N MET A 259 10.90 9.28 -1.66
CA MET A 259 11.50 10.53 -1.17
C MET A 259 13.02 10.55 -1.39
N GLU A 260 13.70 9.44 -1.16
CA GLU A 260 15.15 9.32 -1.44
C GLU A 260 15.46 9.41 -2.93
N HIS A 261 14.69 8.70 -3.76
CA HIS A 261 14.83 8.79 -5.22
C HIS A 261 14.67 10.23 -5.72
N ARG A 262 13.64 10.93 -5.24
CA ARG A 262 13.38 12.33 -5.55
C ARG A 262 14.52 13.24 -5.12
N LEU A 263 15.01 13.09 -3.89
CA LEU A 263 16.14 13.86 -3.36
C LEU A 263 17.39 13.67 -4.24
N ARG A 264 17.68 12.44 -4.66
CA ARG A 264 18.82 12.15 -5.57
C ARG A 264 18.66 12.88 -6.92
N ARG A 265 17.47 12.86 -7.51
CA ARG A 265 17.17 13.58 -8.76
C ARG A 265 17.37 15.09 -8.60
N VAL A 266 16.86 15.66 -7.52
CA VAL A 266 17.01 17.08 -7.20
C VAL A 266 18.47 17.47 -7.03
N LEU A 267 19.27 16.67 -6.32
CA LEU A 267 20.71 16.89 -6.14
C LEU A 267 21.45 16.88 -7.48
N GLN A 268 21.17 15.92 -8.35
CA GLN A 268 21.78 15.85 -9.68
C GLN A 268 21.44 17.07 -10.52
N TYR A 269 20.17 17.45 -10.53
CA TYR A 269 19.70 18.64 -11.26
C TYR A 269 20.35 19.91 -10.73
N ALA A 270 20.36 20.14 -9.42
CA ALA A 270 20.94 21.34 -8.81
C ALA A 270 22.44 21.49 -9.05
N LYS A 271 23.19 20.37 -9.19
CA LYS A 271 24.60 20.36 -9.52
C LYS A 271 24.88 20.63 -11.00
N SER A 272 23.98 20.24 -11.90
CA SER A 272 24.18 20.35 -13.35
C SER A 272 23.54 21.61 -13.96
N ARG A 273 22.38 22.03 -13.46
CA ARG A 273 21.67 23.21 -13.96
C ARG A 273 22.40 24.49 -13.57
N ARG A 274 22.71 25.34 -14.54
CA ARG A 274 23.38 26.61 -14.30
C ARG A 274 22.45 27.80 -14.56
N GLN A 275 22.53 28.80 -13.70
CA GLN A 275 21.96 30.13 -13.89
C GLN A 275 22.91 31.16 -13.28
N PHE A 276 22.92 32.37 -13.79
CA PHE A 276 23.85 33.44 -13.38
C PHE A 276 25.33 32.99 -13.37
N GLY A 277 25.69 32.08 -14.28
CA GLY A 277 27.06 31.56 -14.42
C GLY A 277 27.41 30.40 -13.51
N GLU A 278 26.60 30.06 -12.51
CA GLU A 278 26.89 29.05 -11.48
C GLU A 278 25.84 27.92 -11.45
N PRO A 279 26.19 26.73 -10.93
CA PRO A 279 25.20 25.71 -10.63
C PRO A 279 24.14 26.24 -9.66
N ILE A 280 22.86 25.94 -9.88
CA ILE A 280 21.79 26.48 -9.02
C ILE A 280 21.91 26.02 -7.57
N GLY A 281 22.55 24.87 -7.31
CA GLY A 281 22.80 24.35 -5.96
C GLY A 281 23.76 25.22 -5.12
N THR A 282 24.49 26.18 -5.71
CA THR A 282 25.35 27.11 -4.97
C THR A 282 24.57 28.27 -4.33
N PHE A 283 23.36 28.51 -4.79
CA PHE A 283 22.51 29.55 -4.22
C PHE A 283 21.82 29.06 -2.94
N GLN A 284 21.96 29.82 -1.85
CA GLN A 284 21.41 29.43 -0.53
C GLN A 284 19.93 29.06 -0.55
N GLY A 285 19.10 29.82 -1.30
CA GLY A 285 17.67 29.53 -1.41
C GLY A 285 17.35 28.13 -2.00
N VAL A 286 18.23 27.59 -2.85
CA VAL A 286 18.14 26.24 -3.39
C VAL A 286 18.77 25.23 -2.44
N ALA A 287 19.97 25.53 -1.96
CA ALA A 287 20.73 24.65 -1.07
C ALA A 287 19.96 24.33 0.22
N HIS A 288 19.30 25.33 0.83
CA HIS A 288 18.49 25.17 2.04
C HIS A 288 17.28 24.26 1.81
N LYS A 289 16.56 24.40 0.68
CA LYS A 289 15.46 23.47 0.33
C LYS A 289 15.94 22.03 0.22
N ILE A 290 17.12 21.82 -0.39
CA ILE A 290 17.71 20.47 -0.50
C ILE A 290 18.11 19.93 0.88
N ALA A 291 18.66 20.77 1.76
CA ALA A 291 18.95 20.40 3.14
C ALA A 291 17.66 20.00 3.90
N ASP A 292 16.57 20.78 3.75
CA ASP A 292 15.26 20.47 4.34
C ASP A 292 14.67 19.16 3.81
N MET A 293 14.82 18.89 2.50
CA MET A 293 14.44 17.59 1.91
C MET A 293 15.23 16.44 2.55
N LYS A 294 16.54 16.60 2.76
CA LYS A 294 17.37 15.57 3.43
C LYS A 294 16.94 15.36 4.88
N ILE A 295 16.68 16.43 5.63
CA ILE A 295 16.16 16.35 7.00
C ILE A 295 14.84 15.60 7.03
N ALA A 296 13.95 15.87 6.09
CA ALA A 296 12.65 15.21 5.98
C ALA A 296 12.79 13.69 5.72
N VAL A 297 13.68 13.28 4.81
CA VAL A 297 13.98 11.86 4.53
C VAL A 297 14.51 11.17 5.78
N GLU A 298 15.49 11.75 6.48
CA GLU A 298 16.07 11.15 7.69
C GLU A 298 15.06 11.09 8.85
N THR A 299 14.21 12.10 8.97
CA THR A 299 13.13 12.09 9.97
C THR A 299 12.13 10.98 9.70
N ALA A 300 11.69 10.84 8.45
CA ALA A 300 10.80 9.76 8.02
C ALA A 300 11.41 8.37 8.30
N ARG A 301 12.69 8.19 7.97
CA ARG A 301 13.42 6.94 8.22
C ARG A 301 13.44 6.58 9.70
N LYS A 302 13.77 7.53 10.57
CA LYS A 302 13.85 7.30 12.02
C LYS A 302 12.49 6.88 12.58
N TRP A 303 11.42 7.57 12.18
CA TRP A 303 10.07 7.22 12.62
C TRP A 303 9.66 5.82 12.15
N LEU A 304 9.87 5.50 10.88
CA LEU A 304 9.54 4.19 10.33
C LEU A 304 10.34 3.07 11.00
N THR A 305 11.65 3.25 11.17
CA THR A 305 12.52 2.24 11.78
C THR A 305 12.15 1.99 13.24
N ASP A 306 11.97 3.04 14.06
CA ASP A 306 11.62 2.91 15.47
C ASP A 306 10.23 2.28 15.63
N THR A 307 9.24 2.78 14.89
CA THR A 307 7.87 2.26 14.95
C THR A 307 7.79 0.82 14.48
N GLY A 308 8.51 0.48 13.38
CA GLY A 308 8.58 -0.89 12.88
C GLY A 308 9.15 -1.85 13.93
N ALA A 309 10.25 -1.49 14.59
CA ALA A 309 10.85 -2.30 15.63
C ALA A 309 9.91 -2.51 16.85
N LYS A 310 9.16 -1.48 17.25
CA LYS A 310 8.15 -1.61 18.33
C LYS A 310 7.03 -2.59 17.92
N VAL A 311 6.49 -2.46 16.71
CA VAL A 311 5.42 -3.36 16.22
C VAL A 311 5.93 -4.79 16.11
N GLU A 312 7.14 -5.00 15.58
CA GLU A 312 7.75 -6.32 15.42
C GLU A 312 7.98 -7.04 16.74
N THR A 313 8.37 -6.30 17.78
CA THR A 313 8.59 -6.83 19.14
C THR A 313 7.33 -6.87 20.00
N GLY A 314 6.16 -6.53 19.45
CA GLY A 314 4.87 -6.57 20.15
C GLY A 314 4.68 -5.48 21.20
N GLN A 315 5.46 -4.42 21.15
CA GLN A 315 5.29 -3.25 22.03
C GLN A 315 4.07 -2.42 21.61
N ASP A 316 3.48 -1.69 22.54
CA ASP A 316 2.44 -0.73 22.19
C ASP A 316 3.03 0.41 21.34
N ALA A 317 2.55 0.52 20.13
CA ALA A 317 2.98 1.51 19.13
C ALA A 317 1.80 2.31 18.57
N ALA A 318 0.67 2.38 19.27
CA ALA A 318 -0.54 3.00 18.74
C ALA A 318 -0.35 4.49 18.40
N ILE A 319 0.34 5.23 19.28
CA ILE A 319 0.70 6.64 19.05
C ILE A 319 1.78 6.73 17.97
N ASP A 320 2.79 5.86 18.02
CA ASP A 320 3.91 5.87 17.04
C ASP A 320 3.43 5.63 15.62
N ILE A 321 2.51 4.69 15.40
CA ILE A 321 1.91 4.42 14.07
C ILE A 321 1.20 5.67 13.53
N ALA A 322 0.38 6.32 14.36
CA ALA A 322 -0.35 7.52 13.94
C ALA A 322 0.60 8.69 13.66
N ALA A 323 1.62 8.88 14.49
CA ALA A 323 2.65 9.89 14.31
C ALA A 323 3.49 9.62 13.06
N THR A 324 3.95 8.38 12.86
CA THR A 324 4.72 7.96 11.68
C THR A 324 3.97 8.27 10.40
N LYS A 325 2.68 7.86 10.32
CA LYS A 325 1.84 8.14 9.15
C LYS A 325 1.78 9.63 8.85
N THR A 326 1.52 10.44 9.86
CA THR A 326 1.39 11.89 9.72
C THR A 326 2.71 12.53 9.28
N VAL A 327 3.80 12.23 9.98
CA VAL A 327 5.12 12.79 9.69
C VAL A 327 5.58 12.44 8.27
N VAL A 328 5.46 11.18 7.86
CA VAL A 328 5.98 10.75 6.56
C VAL A 328 5.12 11.26 5.41
N SER A 329 3.78 11.22 5.53
CA SER A 329 2.89 11.69 4.46
C SER A 329 3.02 13.20 4.20
N GLU A 330 3.08 14.01 5.27
CA GLU A 330 3.22 15.45 5.16
C GLU A 330 4.62 15.85 4.64
N ALA A 331 5.66 15.14 5.10
CA ALA A 331 7.02 15.34 4.59
C ALA A 331 7.13 14.96 3.10
N ASN A 332 6.47 13.89 2.65
CA ASN A 332 6.43 13.49 1.25
C ASN A 332 5.81 14.58 0.38
N THR A 333 4.66 15.11 0.78
CA THR A 333 3.97 16.17 0.03
C THR A 333 4.81 17.45 -0.05
N ARG A 334 5.40 17.88 1.07
CA ARG A 334 6.26 19.08 1.12
C ARG A 334 7.48 18.91 0.23
N THR A 335 8.19 17.78 0.32
CA THR A 335 9.41 17.55 -0.46
C THR A 335 9.13 17.38 -1.95
N ALA A 336 7.94 16.90 -2.33
CA ALA A 336 7.50 16.86 -3.72
C ALA A 336 7.29 18.26 -4.30
N LEU A 337 6.65 19.16 -3.54
CA LEU A 337 6.50 20.57 -3.92
C LEU A 337 7.84 21.30 -4.02
N ASP A 338 8.76 21.05 -3.08
CA ASP A 338 10.11 21.60 -3.12
C ASP A 338 10.88 21.12 -4.37
N ALA A 339 10.71 19.87 -4.78
CA ALA A 339 11.30 19.37 -6.01
C ALA A 339 10.79 20.11 -7.26
N VAL A 340 9.47 20.29 -7.37
CA VAL A 340 8.87 21.08 -8.47
C VAL A 340 9.46 22.50 -8.48
N GLN A 341 9.53 23.14 -7.31
CA GLN A 341 10.06 24.50 -7.19
C GLN A 341 11.54 24.59 -7.60
N ILE A 342 12.39 23.62 -7.21
CA ILE A 342 13.81 23.59 -7.59
C ILE A 342 14.00 23.34 -9.09
N PHE A 343 13.17 22.48 -9.70
CA PHE A 343 13.20 22.23 -11.14
C PHE A 343 12.66 23.40 -11.95
N GLY A 344 11.90 24.33 -11.31
CA GLY A 344 11.29 25.49 -11.97
C GLY A 344 10.36 25.06 -13.10
N GLY A 345 10.40 25.73 -14.24
CA GLY A 345 9.54 25.40 -15.40
C GLY A 345 9.65 23.93 -15.85
N GLN A 346 10.81 23.31 -15.73
CA GLN A 346 10.99 21.88 -16.02
C GLN A 346 10.20 20.99 -15.05
N GLY A 347 10.11 21.36 -13.77
CA GLY A 347 9.33 20.62 -12.76
C GLY A 347 7.81 20.70 -12.99
N TYR A 348 7.34 21.66 -13.77
CA TYR A 348 5.92 21.84 -14.11
C TYR A 348 5.47 21.07 -15.36
N LEU A 349 6.45 20.49 -16.09
CA LEU A 349 6.17 19.72 -17.31
C LEU A 349 6.02 18.22 -16.99
N THR A 350 4.97 17.61 -17.54
CA THR A 350 4.70 16.17 -17.37
C THR A 350 5.84 15.28 -17.89
N ALA A 351 6.54 15.71 -18.94
CA ALA A 351 7.67 14.98 -19.52
C ALA A 351 8.83 14.71 -18.55
N THR A 352 8.95 15.50 -17.48
CA THR A 352 9.99 15.27 -16.44
C THR A 352 9.57 14.28 -15.36
N GLY A 353 8.26 14.09 -15.17
CA GLY A 353 7.66 13.26 -14.11
C GLY A 353 7.90 13.79 -12.68
N ILE A 354 8.39 15.04 -12.52
CA ILE A 354 8.55 15.67 -11.19
C ILE A 354 7.20 16.10 -10.64
N GLU A 355 6.32 16.68 -11.50
CA GLU A 355 4.97 17.07 -11.09
C GLU A 355 4.14 15.85 -10.64
N ARG A 356 4.37 14.67 -11.24
CA ARG A 356 3.69 13.43 -10.86
C ARG A 356 3.95 13.06 -9.40
N ASP A 357 5.16 13.32 -8.89
CA ASP A 357 5.49 13.08 -7.48
C ASP A 357 4.58 13.87 -6.54
N VAL A 358 4.18 15.11 -6.91
CA VAL A 358 3.21 15.91 -6.13
C VAL A 358 1.83 15.25 -6.16
N ARG A 359 1.35 14.86 -7.35
CA ARG A 359 0.03 14.21 -7.49
C ARG A 359 -0.05 12.92 -6.68
N ASN A 360 1.01 12.13 -6.69
CA ASN A 360 1.09 10.87 -5.94
C ASN A 360 1.17 11.11 -4.43
N ALA A 361 1.97 12.09 -3.98
CA ALA A 361 2.21 12.37 -2.56
C ALA A 361 0.95 12.79 -1.80
N VAL A 362 0.04 13.54 -2.45
CA VAL A 362 -1.21 14.02 -1.83
C VAL A 362 -2.05 12.86 -1.30
N GLY A 363 -2.11 11.75 -2.02
CA GLY A 363 -2.84 10.54 -1.58
C GLY A 363 -2.44 10.06 -0.19
N GLY A 364 -1.14 10.15 0.15
CA GLY A 364 -0.60 9.71 1.44
C GLY A 364 -1.17 10.44 2.65
N THR A 365 -1.67 11.65 2.50
CA THR A 365 -2.34 12.37 3.60
C THR A 365 -3.80 11.92 3.81
N ILE A 366 -4.35 11.13 2.89
CA ILE A 366 -5.76 10.73 2.84
C ILE A 366 -5.96 9.25 3.20
N TYR A 367 -5.30 8.33 2.46
CA TYR A 367 -5.47 6.90 2.68
C TYR A 367 -4.92 6.44 4.03
N SER A 368 -5.31 5.24 4.47
CA SER A 368 -4.95 4.64 5.77
C SER A 368 -5.30 5.54 6.97
N GLY A 369 -6.42 6.29 6.84
CA GLY A 369 -6.88 7.31 7.79
C GLY A 369 -6.20 8.66 7.56
N THR A 370 -7.01 9.72 7.37
CA THR A 370 -6.48 11.06 7.08
C THR A 370 -5.54 11.56 8.17
N SER A 371 -4.72 12.57 7.84
CA SER A 371 -3.81 13.20 8.83
C SER A 371 -4.56 13.72 10.05
N GLU A 372 -5.82 14.17 9.88
CA GLU A 372 -6.71 14.62 10.96
C GLU A 372 -7.16 13.43 11.84
N ILE A 373 -7.52 12.30 11.21
CA ILE A 373 -7.89 11.07 11.95
C ILE A 373 -6.71 10.55 12.77
N GLN A 374 -5.49 10.60 12.23
CA GLN A 374 -4.30 10.21 13.01
C GLN A 374 -4.08 11.15 14.21
N ARG A 375 -4.26 12.47 14.03
CA ARG A 375 -4.20 13.43 15.14
C ARG A 375 -5.29 13.20 16.18
N ASN A 376 -6.53 12.93 15.75
CA ASN A 376 -7.62 12.56 16.66
C ASN A 376 -7.29 11.29 17.46
N ARG A 377 -6.70 10.28 16.80
CA ARG A 377 -6.27 9.04 17.47
C ARG A 377 -5.21 9.32 18.53
N ILE A 378 -4.20 10.15 18.22
CA ILE A 378 -3.18 10.56 19.18
C ILE A 378 -3.83 11.30 20.36
N ALA A 379 -4.68 12.30 20.10
CA ALA A 379 -5.36 13.08 21.13
C ALA A 379 -6.18 12.18 22.07
N SER A 380 -6.98 11.28 21.50
CA SER A 380 -7.77 10.31 22.28
C SER A 380 -6.90 9.39 23.14
N LEU A 381 -5.75 8.91 22.62
CA LEU A 381 -4.82 8.06 23.39
C LEU A 381 -4.09 8.83 24.50
N LEU A 382 -4.01 10.17 24.39
CA LEU A 382 -3.51 11.06 25.44
C LEU A 382 -4.59 11.47 26.45
N GLY A 383 -5.84 11.03 26.28
CA GLY A 383 -6.96 11.32 27.18
C GLY A 383 -7.66 12.67 26.94
N LEU A 384 -7.53 13.23 25.72
CA LEU A 384 -8.17 14.48 25.30
C LEU A 384 -9.50 14.20 24.57
#